data_99dd7e0daef7ed836295e8359dad6a6e
#
_entry.id   99dd7e0daef7ed836295e8359dad6a6e
#
_cell.length_a   1.000
_cell.length_b   1.000
_cell.length_c   1.000
_cell.angle_alpha   90.00
_cell.angle_beta   90.00
_cell.angle_gamma   90.00
#
_symmetry.space_group_name_H-M   'P 1'
#
loop_
_entity.id
_entity.type
_entity.pdbx_description
1 polymer ?
#
loop_
_entity_poly.entity_id
_entity_poly.type
_entity_poly.pdbx_seq_one_letter_code
_entity_poly.pdbx_strand_id
1 'polypeptide(L)'
;MKKMKLAVFFAALVSVLSFSSCLDTNSESAYDGIALVTVTGDEFIGYKLYADGGGILVPTATNMKQFGDWSKVKRAQVAFKHLDEVLPEPSENTKYKVEIVSVGQLFGGTNMINTTRDVEAADTLYKNQDPVIDFYGGVGIYKGYITFSPQFNYNSSSPFYFNMSYREEDIVDNEKLTLTL
;
A
#
# COMPACT_ATOMS: atom_id res chain seq x y z
N MET A 1 23.08 1.28 43.68
CA MET A 1 22.99 2.15 42.47
C MET A 1 23.95 1.81 41.33
N LYS A 2 25.18 1.31 41.59
CA LYS A 2 26.15 0.94 40.51
C LYS A 2 25.73 -0.30 39.69
N LYS A 3 25.06 -1.29 40.32
CA LYS A 3 24.64 -2.54 39.66
C LYS A 3 23.47 -2.35 38.67
N MET A 4 22.56 -1.39 38.94
CA MET A 4 21.44 -1.07 38.02
C MET A 4 21.90 -0.38 36.73
N LYS A 5 22.93 0.49 36.82
CA LYS A 5 23.49 1.18 35.64
C LYS A 5 24.16 0.19 34.68
N LEU A 6 24.81 -0.87 35.21
CA LEU A 6 25.41 -1.91 34.40
C LEU A 6 24.39 -2.78 33.67
N ALA A 7 23.25 -3.10 34.32
CA ALA A 7 22.18 -3.89 33.71
C ALA A 7 21.47 -3.15 32.57
N VAL A 8 21.27 -1.83 32.72
CA VAL A 8 20.71 -0.98 31.66
C VAL A 8 21.66 -0.86 30.48
N PHE A 9 22.98 -0.78 30.76
CA PHE A 9 23.99 -0.74 29.70
C PHE A 9 24.07 -2.05 28.91
N PHE A 10 23.93 -3.20 29.59
CA PHE A 10 23.87 -4.50 28.94
C PHE A 10 22.59 -4.69 28.12
N ALA A 11 21.44 -4.25 28.62
CA ALA A 11 20.17 -4.30 27.89
C ALA A 11 20.19 -3.43 26.63
N ALA A 12 20.82 -2.23 26.68
CA ALA A 12 21.01 -1.36 25.54
C ALA A 12 21.98 -1.97 24.51
N LEU A 13 23.04 -2.65 24.96
CA LEU A 13 23.99 -3.32 24.07
C LEU A 13 23.39 -4.51 23.36
N VAL A 14 22.54 -5.31 24.03
CA VAL A 14 21.84 -6.45 23.44
C VAL A 14 20.82 -6.01 22.40
N SER A 15 20.12 -4.89 22.62
CA SER A 15 19.18 -4.34 21.64
C SER A 15 19.84 -3.85 20.36
N VAL A 16 21.05 -3.33 20.44
CA VAL A 16 21.85 -2.90 19.25
C VAL A 16 22.35 -4.12 18.47
N LEU A 17 22.68 -5.22 19.14
CA LEU A 17 23.14 -6.45 18.48
C LEU A 17 22.00 -7.23 17.79
N SER A 18 20.74 -7.02 18.21
CA SER A 18 19.59 -7.69 17.58
C SER A 18 19.25 -7.09 16.20
N PHE A 19 19.67 -5.88 15.89
CA PHE A 19 19.49 -5.27 14.58
C PHE A 19 20.55 -5.65 13.56
N SER A 20 21.69 -6.21 14.00
CA SER A 20 22.78 -6.62 13.10
C SER A 20 22.59 -8.03 12.50
N SER A 21 21.60 -8.79 12.96
CA SER A 21 21.31 -10.14 12.43
C SER A 21 20.57 -10.16 11.08
N CYS A 22 20.16 -9.00 10.55
CA CYS A 22 19.54 -8.88 9.22
C CYS A 22 20.49 -8.32 8.14
N LEU A 23 21.78 -8.15 8.48
CA LEU A 23 22.81 -7.75 7.54
C LEU A 23 23.67 -8.96 7.15
N ASP A 24 23.05 -10.00 6.63
CA ASP A 24 23.77 -11.01 5.87
C ASP A 24 23.97 -10.45 4.45
N THR A 25 25.11 -9.80 4.27
CA THR A 25 25.46 -8.94 3.14
C THR A 25 25.90 -9.69 1.89
N ASN A 26 25.50 -10.94 1.72
CA ASN A 26 25.87 -11.76 0.55
C ASN A 26 24.70 -12.28 -0.28
N SER A 27 23.46 -11.94 0.02
CA SER A 27 22.38 -12.06 -0.95
C SER A 27 22.09 -10.66 -1.50
N GLU A 28 22.49 -10.36 -2.73
CA GLU A 28 21.95 -9.22 -3.47
C GLU A 28 20.43 -9.31 -3.35
N SER A 29 19.83 -8.32 -2.70
CA SER A 29 18.38 -8.26 -2.62
C SER A 29 17.82 -8.33 -4.04
N ALA A 30 16.85 -9.20 -4.26
CA ALA A 30 16.22 -9.34 -5.57
C ALA A 30 15.59 -8.02 -6.04
N TYR A 31 15.32 -7.08 -5.12
CA TYR A 31 14.76 -5.75 -5.36
C TYR A 31 15.23 -4.75 -4.30
N ASP A 32 15.16 -3.46 -4.62
CA ASP A 32 15.55 -2.37 -3.72
C ASP A 32 14.39 -1.88 -2.85
N GLY A 33 13.15 -2.09 -3.31
CA GLY A 33 11.97 -1.70 -2.55
C GLY A 33 10.67 -2.35 -3.02
N ILE A 34 9.67 -2.27 -2.15
CA ILE A 34 8.28 -2.61 -2.46
C ILE A 34 7.44 -1.37 -2.20
N ALA A 35 6.54 -1.05 -3.12
CA ALA A 35 5.63 0.07 -2.99
C ALA A 35 4.21 -0.28 -3.41
N LEU A 36 3.23 0.30 -2.71
CA LEU A 36 1.89 0.49 -3.24
C LEU A 36 1.90 1.75 -4.09
N VAL A 37 1.41 1.65 -5.31
CA VAL A 37 1.49 2.72 -6.29
C VAL A 37 0.14 3.02 -6.94
N THR A 38 -0.10 4.30 -7.25
CA THR A 38 -1.17 4.73 -8.14
C THR A 38 -0.61 4.80 -9.56
N VAL A 39 -1.24 4.09 -10.48
CA VAL A 39 -0.80 3.97 -11.88
C VAL A 39 -1.42 5.07 -12.72
N THR A 40 -0.61 5.77 -13.49
CA THR A 40 -1.04 6.77 -14.47
C THR A 40 -0.26 6.63 -15.77
N GLY A 41 -0.79 7.22 -16.85
CA GLY A 41 -0.20 7.09 -18.17
C GLY A 41 -0.66 5.82 -18.88
N ASP A 42 0.00 5.55 -19.98
CA ASP A 42 -0.26 4.41 -20.85
C ASP A 42 1.02 4.00 -21.60
N GLU A 43 0.91 3.03 -22.49
CA GLU A 43 2.05 2.55 -23.27
C GLU A 43 2.60 3.56 -24.28
N PHE A 44 1.85 4.61 -24.64
CA PHE A 44 2.27 5.62 -25.61
C PHE A 44 3.01 6.78 -24.97
N ILE A 45 2.50 7.29 -23.83
CA ILE A 45 3.10 8.41 -23.10
C ILE A 45 4.02 7.96 -21.96
N GLY A 46 4.06 6.66 -21.70
CA GLY A 46 4.80 6.04 -20.60
C GLY A 46 4.03 6.02 -19.29
N TYR A 47 4.33 5.02 -18.49
CA TYR A 47 3.73 4.84 -17.17
C TYR A 47 4.45 5.66 -16.11
N LYS A 48 3.69 6.17 -15.16
CA LYS A 48 4.17 6.76 -13.91
C LYS A 48 3.45 6.11 -12.75
N LEU A 49 4.22 5.60 -11.82
CA LEU A 49 3.73 4.90 -10.65
C LEU A 49 3.99 5.78 -9.43
N TYR A 50 2.95 6.45 -8.93
CA TYR A 50 3.04 7.31 -7.76
C TYR A 50 3.02 6.46 -6.50
N ALA A 51 4.14 6.37 -5.79
CA ALA A 51 4.27 5.58 -4.58
C ALA A 51 3.58 6.26 -3.40
N ASP A 52 2.86 5.48 -2.57
CA ASP A 52 2.18 6.00 -1.38
C ASP A 52 3.15 6.56 -0.34
N GLY A 53 4.37 6.06 -0.29
CA GLY A 53 5.46 6.60 0.53
C GLY A 53 6.14 7.84 -0.03
N GLY A 54 5.67 8.37 -1.16
CA GLY A 54 6.25 9.51 -1.87
C GLY A 54 7.15 9.09 -3.04
N GLY A 55 7.31 10.01 -3.98
CA GLY A 55 8.09 9.80 -5.21
C GLY A 55 7.30 9.15 -6.35
N ILE A 56 7.92 9.18 -7.51
CA ILE A 56 7.33 8.70 -8.76
C ILE A 56 8.27 7.68 -9.38
N LEU A 57 7.87 6.43 -9.42
CA LEU A 57 8.61 5.39 -10.12
C LEU A 57 8.29 5.48 -11.63
N VAL A 58 9.33 5.48 -12.44
CA VAL A 58 9.24 5.62 -13.90
C VAL A 58 9.87 4.39 -14.56
N PRO A 59 9.11 3.31 -14.76
CA PRO A 59 9.57 2.13 -15.47
C PRO A 59 9.54 2.36 -16.99
N THR A 60 10.28 1.53 -17.75
CA THR A 60 10.15 1.52 -19.20
C THR A 60 8.85 0.83 -19.64
N ALA A 61 8.30 1.23 -20.79
CA ALA A 61 7.12 0.58 -21.35
C ALA A 61 7.35 -0.92 -21.62
N THR A 62 8.55 -1.30 -22.04
CA THR A 62 8.92 -2.70 -22.28
C THR A 62 8.91 -3.51 -20.98
N ASN A 63 9.41 -2.93 -19.87
CA ASN A 63 9.37 -3.58 -18.57
C ASN A 63 7.94 -3.76 -18.07
N MET A 64 7.08 -2.74 -18.21
CA MET A 64 5.67 -2.84 -17.81
C MET A 64 4.89 -3.93 -18.56
N LYS A 65 5.14 -4.07 -19.86
CA LYS A 65 4.47 -5.09 -20.71
C LYS A 65 4.72 -6.53 -20.27
N GLN A 66 5.82 -6.79 -19.57
CA GLN A 66 6.13 -8.13 -19.06
C GLN A 66 5.14 -8.62 -17.98
N PHE A 67 4.45 -7.69 -17.35
CA PHE A 67 3.51 -7.98 -16.25
C PHE A 67 2.05 -7.89 -16.67
N GLY A 68 1.75 -7.85 -17.96
CA GLY A 68 0.40 -7.87 -18.51
C GLY A 68 -0.17 -6.52 -18.92
N ASP A 69 -1.49 -6.45 -19.00
CA ASP A 69 -2.22 -5.25 -19.44
C ASP A 69 -2.49 -4.30 -18.26
N TRP A 70 -1.88 -3.13 -18.31
CA TRP A 70 -2.01 -2.08 -17.30
C TRP A 70 -3.10 -1.05 -17.62
N SER A 71 -3.79 -1.15 -18.75
CA SER A 71 -4.75 -0.15 -19.20
C SER A 71 -5.91 0.12 -18.23
N LYS A 72 -6.28 -0.90 -17.46
CA LYS A 72 -7.36 -0.84 -16.46
C LYS A 72 -6.87 -0.82 -15.02
N VAL A 73 -5.56 -0.92 -14.82
CA VAL A 73 -4.98 -0.93 -13.49
C VAL A 73 -4.92 0.49 -12.94
N LYS A 74 -5.48 0.71 -11.76
CA LYS A 74 -5.44 1.99 -11.06
C LYS A 74 -4.45 1.97 -9.90
N ARG A 75 -4.34 0.82 -9.26
CA ARG A 75 -3.44 0.60 -8.12
C ARG A 75 -2.71 -0.72 -8.29
N ALA A 76 -1.47 -0.77 -7.80
CA ALA A 76 -0.67 -1.99 -7.81
C ALA A 76 0.26 -2.05 -6.60
N GLN A 77 0.65 -3.26 -6.21
CA GLN A 77 1.82 -3.49 -5.37
C GLN A 77 2.96 -3.98 -6.26
N VAL A 78 4.08 -3.28 -6.22
CA VAL A 78 5.23 -3.58 -7.07
C VAL A 78 6.50 -3.69 -6.26
N ALA A 79 7.38 -4.64 -6.63
CA ALA A 79 8.77 -4.66 -6.20
C ALA A 79 9.64 -4.13 -7.35
N PHE A 80 10.63 -3.31 -7.03
CA PHE A 80 11.41 -2.60 -8.05
C PHE A 80 12.88 -2.50 -7.67
N LYS A 81 13.73 -2.30 -8.70
CA LYS A 81 15.13 -1.90 -8.58
C LYS A 81 15.33 -0.51 -9.15
N HIS A 82 16.17 0.28 -8.51
CA HIS A 82 16.62 1.55 -9.07
C HIS A 82 17.59 1.31 -10.22
N LEU A 83 17.47 2.12 -11.28
CA LEU A 83 18.40 2.06 -12.42
C LEU A 83 19.51 3.10 -12.32
N ASP A 84 19.33 4.12 -11.49
CA ASP A 84 20.32 5.17 -11.26
C ASP A 84 21.21 4.78 -10.06
N GLU A 85 22.54 4.87 -10.21
CA GLU A 85 23.52 4.56 -9.15
C GLU A 85 23.45 5.58 -8.00
N VAL A 86 23.11 6.82 -8.31
CA VAL A 86 22.95 7.91 -7.33
C VAL A 86 21.50 8.34 -7.32
N LEU A 87 20.84 8.12 -6.20
CA LEU A 87 19.44 8.48 -6.04
C LEU A 87 19.31 9.99 -5.74
N PRO A 88 18.34 10.68 -6.35
CA PRO A 88 18.04 12.06 -6.02
C PRO A 88 17.45 12.18 -4.61
N GLU A 89 17.52 13.38 -4.06
CA GLU A 89 16.90 13.68 -2.77
C GLU A 89 15.40 13.33 -2.76
N PRO A 90 14.92 12.64 -1.74
CA PRO A 90 13.53 12.21 -1.66
C PRO A 90 12.55 13.38 -1.58
N SER A 91 11.53 13.36 -2.42
CA SER A 91 10.36 14.24 -2.32
C SER A 91 9.15 13.58 -3.00
N GLU A 92 7.96 14.10 -2.80
CA GLU A 92 6.75 13.60 -3.45
C GLU A 92 6.82 13.65 -4.99
N ASN A 93 7.59 14.58 -5.55
CA ASN A 93 7.72 14.77 -6.99
C ASN A 93 9.03 14.21 -7.56
N THR A 94 9.87 13.64 -6.74
CA THR A 94 11.13 13.03 -7.18
C THR A 94 10.83 11.82 -8.07
N LYS A 95 11.47 11.80 -9.25
CA LYS A 95 11.33 10.71 -10.21
C LYS A 95 12.51 9.77 -10.10
N TYR A 96 12.19 8.50 -9.95
CA TYR A 96 13.16 7.41 -9.91
C TYR A 96 12.98 6.53 -11.15
N LYS A 97 14.02 6.38 -11.93
CA LYS A 97 14.05 5.39 -13.02
C LYS A 97 14.18 4.01 -12.36
N VAL A 98 13.27 3.12 -12.71
CA VAL A 98 13.21 1.81 -12.07
C VAL A 98 12.97 0.69 -13.08
N GLU A 99 13.38 -0.49 -12.69
CA GLU A 99 12.93 -1.75 -13.25
C GLU A 99 11.95 -2.40 -12.27
N ILE A 100 10.74 -2.71 -12.73
CA ILE A 100 9.80 -3.52 -11.96
C ILE A 100 10.27 -4.95 -12.03
N VAL A 101 10.52 -5.54 -10.88
CA VAL A 101 11.02 -6.91 -10.74
C VAL A 101 9.87 -7.90 -10.56
N SER A 102 8.86 -7.49 -9.80
CA SER A 102 7.65 -8.28 -9.62
C SER A 102 6.44 -7.40 -9.34
N VAL A 103 5.27 -7.95 -9.64
CA VAL A 103 3.98 -7.36 -9.31
C VAL A 103 3.27 -8.30 -8.34
N GLY A 104 3.06 -7.84 -7.12
CA GLY A 104 2.39 -8.62 -6.08
C GLY A 104 0.89 -8.68 -6.31
N GLN A 105 0.25 -7.55 -6.59
CA GLN A 105 -1.19 -7.47 -6.84
C GLN A 105 -1.53 -6.26 -7.71
N LEU A 106 -2.51 -6.46 -8.60
CA LEU A 106 -3.11 -5.42 -9.42
C LEU A 106 -4.55 -5.16 -8.94
N PHE A 107 -4.88 -3.88 -8.76
CA PHE A 107 -6.22 -3.48 -8.31
C PHE A 107 -6.88 -2.64 -9.40
N GLY A 108 -8.05 -3.09 -9.87
CA GLY A 108 -8.83 -2.37 -10.87
C GLY A 108 -9.41 -1.05 -10.37
N GLY A 109 -9.54 -0.93 -9.08
CA GLY A 109 -10.24 0.15 -8.38
C GLY A 109 -11.68 -0.25 -8.09
N THR A 110 -12.06 -0.10 -6.83
CA THR A 110 -13.44 -0.20 -6.36
C THR A 110 -13.89 1.20 -5.97
N ASN A 111 -15.10 1.58 -6.36
CA ASN A 111 -15.71 2.81 -5.90
C ASN A 111 -16.42 2.55 -4.58
N MET A 112 -16.38 3.54 -3.68
CA MET A 112 -17.21 3.51 -2.49
C MET A 112 -18.68 3.60 -2.87
N ILE A 113 -19.54 2.87 -2.16
CA ILE A 113 -20.98 2.88 -2.38
C ILE A 113 -21.62 3.95 -1.51
N ASN A 114 -22.37 4.85 -2.14
CA ASN A 114 -23.22 5.79 -1.43
C ASN A 114 -24.53 5.09 -1.02
N THR A 115 -24.62 4.66 0.22
CA THR A 115 -25.76 3.89 0.72
C THR A 115 -27.04 4.71 0.86
N THR A 116 -26.95 6.04 0.87
CA THR A 116 -28.12 6.91 0.86
C THR A 116 -28.81 6.93 -0.52
N ARG A 117 -28.03 6.82 -1.58
CA ARG A 117 -28.52 6.83 -2.97
C ARG A 117 -28.78 5.45 -3.52
N ASP A 118 -28.00 4.48 -3.10
CA ASP A 118 -28.08 3.10 -3.56
C ASP A 118 -28.45 2.15 -2.40
N VAL A 119 -29.71 2.25 -1.99
CA VAL A 119 -30.25 1.47 -0.86
C VAL A 119 -30.26 -0.03 -1.15
N GLU A 120 -30.50 -0.44 -2.39
CA GLU A 120 -30.49 -1.86 -2.78
C GLU A 120 -29.09 -2.47 -2.68
N ALA A 121 -28.08 -1.72 -3.13
CA ALA A 121 -26.68 -2.14 -2.96
C ALA A 121 -26.29 -2.18 -1.47
N ALA A 122 -26.75 -1.24 -0.67
CA ALA A 122 -26.51 -1.21 0.77
C ALA A 122 -27.12 -2.42 1.48
N ASP A 123 -28.36 -2.75 1.18
CA ASP A 123 -29.05 -3.91 1.75
C ASP A 123 -28.33 -5.22 1.39
N THR A 124 -27.81 -5.30 0.18
CA THR A 124 -27.01 -6.45 -0.28
C THR A 124 -25.66 -6.52 0.44
N LEU A 125 -25.00 -5.38 0.62
CA LEU A 125 -23.71 -5.28 1.30
C LEU A 125 -23.79 -5.67 2.77
N TYR A 126 -24.78 -5.17 3.49
CA TYR A 126 -24.90 -5.37 4.94
C TYR A 126 -25.56 -6.69 5.33
N LYS A 127 -26.07 -7.43 4.37
CA LYS A 127 -26.70 -8.73 4.62
C LYS A 127 -25.62 -9.79 4.88
N ASN A 128 -25.46 -10.25 6.11
CA ASN A 128 -24.52 -11.29 6.56
C ASN A 128 -23.04 -10.87 6.52
N GLN A 129 -22.70 -9.69 7.02
CA GLN A 129 -21.30 -9.28 7.13
C GLN A 129 -20.71 -9.61 8.49
N ASP A 130 -19.49 -10.14 8.48
CA ASP A 130 -18.66 -10.21 9.67
C ASP A 130 -17.87 -8.90 9.82
N PRO A 131 -17.79 -8.32 11.01
CA PRO A 131 -17.10 -7.06 11.22
C PRO A 131 -15.59 -7.21 11.04
N VAL A 132 -14.96 -6.17 10.56
CA VAL A 132 -13.52 -5.99 10.66
C VAL A 132 -13.16 -5.77 12.14
N ILE A 133 -12.15 -6.49 12.62
CA ILE A 133 -11.75 -6.44 14.03
C ILE A 133 -10.84 -5.24 14.30
N ASP A 134 -9.87 -5.00 13.39
CA ASP A 134 -8.86 -3.95 13.54
C ASP A 134 -8.16 -3.68 12.19
N PHE A 135 -7.27 -2.68 12.16
CA PHE A 135 -6.42 -2.36 11.02
C PHE A 135 -4.95 -2.48 11.40
N TYR A 136 -4.21 -3.28 10.66
CA TYR A 136 -2.77 -3.37 10.83
C TYR A 136 -2.07 -2.19 10.13
N GLY A 137 -1.22 -1.47 10.89
CA GLY A 137 -0.41 -0.37 10.33
C GLY A 137 -1.17 0.93 10.01
N GLY A 138 -2.46 1.01 10.36
CA GLY A 138 -3.26 2.22 10.16
C GLY A 138 -3.88 2.35 8.77
N VAL A 139 -4.40 3.54 8.48
CA VAL A 139 -5.07 3.88 7.22
C VAL A 139 -4.30 5.01 6.55
N GLY A 140 -3.94 4.83 5.29
CA GLY A 140 -3.28 5.84 4.46
C GLY A 140 -4.21 6.40 3.40
N ILE A 141 -4.09 7.70 3.10
CA ILE A 141 -4.82 8.34 2.00
C ILE A 141 -3.78 8.96 1.05
N TYR A 142 -3.82 8.55 -0.22
CA TYR A 142 -2.91 9.08 -1.22
C TYR A 142 -3.55 9.06 -2.62
N LYS A 143 -3.42 10.19 -3.34
CA LYS A 143 -3.90 10.33 -4.74
C LYS A 143 -5.36 9.89 -4.96
N GLY A 144 -6.25 10.16 -3.98
CA GLY A 144 -7.66 9.80 -4.06
C GLY A 144 -7.98 8.34 -3.74
N TYR A 145 -7.01 7.60 -3.20
CA TYR A 145 -7.18 6.23 -2.73
C TYR A 145 -6.98 6.14 -1.22
N ILE A 146 -7.76 5.27 -0.61
CA ILE A 146 -7.61 4.88 0.79
C ILE A 146 -6.97 3.51 0.81
N THR A 147 -5.86 3.37 1.53
CA THR A 147 -5.14 2.11 1.70
C THR A 147 -5.20 1.70 3.17
N PHE A 148 -5.61 0.47 3.43
CA PHE A 148 -5.68 -0.10 4.76
C PHE A 148 -5.47 -1.61 4.71
N SER A 149 -5.06 -2.19 5.84
CA SER A 149 -4.86 -3.63 6.02
C SER A 149 -5.80 -4.13 7.11
N PRO A 150 -7.00 -4.61 6.76
CA PRO A 150 -7.98 -5.04 7.74
C PRO A 150 -7.58 -6.36 8.40
N GLN A 151 -7.87 -6.49 9.69
CA GLN A 151 -7.82 -7.74 10.43
C GLN A 151 -9.24 -8.28 10.62
N PHE A 152 -9.46 -9.52 10.31
CA PHE A 152 -10.77 -10.17 10.37
C PHE A 152 -10.62 -11.66 10.66
N ASN A 153 -11.72 -12.27 11.12
CA ASN A 153 -11.78 -13.72 11.28
C ASN A 153 -11.88 -14.37 9.91
N TYR A 154 -10.93 -15.25 9.61
CA TYR A 154 -10.84 -15.93 8.34
C TYR A 154 -11.39 -17.36 8.41
N ASN A 155 -12.27 -17.70 7.47
CA ASN A 155 -12.67 -19.07 7.21
C ASN A 155 -12.21 -19.48 5.81
N SER A 156 -11.30 -20.44 5.71
CA SER A 156 -10.72 -20.89 4.45
C SER A 156 -11.71 -21.52 3.48
N SER A 157 -12.91 -21.86 3.95
CA SER A 157 -13.95 -22.50 3.14
C SER A 157 -14.86 -21.51 2.40
N SER A 158 -14.78 -20.22 2.70
CA SER A 158 -15.64 -19.20 2.13
C SER A 158 -14.82 -18.07 1.50
N PRO A 159 -15.15 -17.62 0.28
CA PRO A 159 -14.57 -16.40 -0.26
C PRO A 159 -15.00 -15.21 0.60
N PHE A 160 -14.13 -14.25 0.74
CA PHE A 160 -14.42 -12.98 1.41
C PHE A 160 -14.20 -11.82 0.46
N TYR A 161 -14.99 -10.78 0.66
CA TYR A 161 -14.94 -9.54 -0.11
C TYR A 161 -15.00 -8.37 0.86
N PHE A 162 -14.23 -7.32 0.59
CA PHE A 162 -14.33 -6.07 1.32
C PHE A 162 -15.09 -5.05 0.47
N ASN A 163 -16.04 -4.39 1.10
CA ASN A 163 -16.76 -3.29 0.50
C ASN A 163 -16.64 -2.07 1.42
N MET A 164 -16.57 -0.89 0.84
CA MET A 164 -16.54 0.35 1.58
C MET A 164 -17.75 1.19 1.18
N SER A 165 -18.41 1.77 2.17
CA SER A 165 -19.61 2.56 1.95
C SER A 165 -19.62 3.84 2.78
N TYR A 166 -20.43 4.79 2.39
CA TYR A 166 -20.69 6.04 3.12
C TYR A 166 -22.13 6.47 2.95
N ARG A 167 -22.59 7.37 3.83
CA ARG A 167 -23.85 8.10 3.70
C ARG A 167 -23.57 9.58 3.47
N GLU A 168 -24.42 10.26 2.70
CA GLU A 168 -24.26 11.70 2.48
C GLU A 168 -24.36 12.50 3.77
N GLU A 169 -25.20 12.07 4.69
CA GLU A 169 -25.38 12.68 6.01
C GLU A 169 -24.14 12.59 6.91
N ASP A 170 -23.23 11.65 6.62
CA ASP A 170 -21.96 11.49 7.34
C ASP A 170 -20.86 12.44 6.82
N ILE A 171 -21.15 13.24 5.80
CA ILE A 171 -20.25 14.26 5.29
C ILE A 171 -20.50 15.54 6.07
N VAL A 172 -19.54 15.91 6.92
CA VAL A 172 -19.63 17.14 7.73
C VAL A 172 -18.80 18.25 7.09
N ASP A 173 -19.46 19.34 6.70
CA ASP A 173 -18.83 20.56 6.15
C ASP A 173 -17.89 20.33 4.95
N ASN A 174 -18.06 19.23 4.20
CA ASN A 174 -17.17 18.76 3.14
C ASN A 174 -15.72 18.44 3.60
N GLU A 175 -15.47 18.39 4.89
CA GLU A 175 -14.12 18.16 5.46
C GLU A 175 -13.98 16.79 6.10
N LYS A 176 -15.06 16.20 6.55
CA LYS A 176 -15.05 14.92 7.25
C LYS A 176 -16.06 13.96 6.64
N LEU A 177 -15.62 12.75 6.34
CA LEU A 177 -16.45 11.65 5.87
C LEU A 177 -16.25 10.45 6.78
N THR A 178 -17.34 9.87 7.27
CA THR A 178 -17.34 8.59 7.96
C THR A 178 -17.53 7.47 6.94
N LEU A 179 -16.62 6.51 6.92
CA LEU A 179 -16.67 5.35 6.05
C LEU A 179 -17.02 4.10 6.88
N THR A 180 -17.85 3.24 6.29
CA THR A 180 -18.17 1.92 6.83
C THR A 180 -17.57 0.87 5.91
N LEU A 181 -16.84 -0.09 6.52
CA LEU A 181 -16.20 -1.21 5.86
C LEU A 181 -16.96 -2.49 6.19
#